data_bca259249a4bc2b0b025211f8dce2b6b
#
_entry.id   bca259249a4bc2b0b025211f8dce2b6b
#
_cell.length_a   1.000
_cell.length_b   1.000
_cell.length_c   1.000
_cell.angle_alpha   90.00
_cell.angle_beta   90.00
_cell.angle_gamma   90.00
#
_symmetry.space_group_name_H-M   'P 1'
#
loop_
_entity.id
_entity.type
_entity.pdbx_description
1 polymer ?
#
loop_
_entity_poly.entity_id
_entity_poly.type
_entity_poly.pdbx_seq_one_letter_code
_entity_poly.pdbx_strand_id
1 'polypeptide(L)'
;NPKNAATIANGGARYKVNLIKSVRSSVDGGVVKEFNPEVVEKVDMDDEVINAVKQGMKRVVDEGSASEIFANYGIAVGGKTGTAQVGNGSNNAVFIAFAPFDDPQIAVSVVLEHGVRGTNAAQVAKDIFDKYFNLDSADTTAEPTTATDVQGGLLR
;
A
#
# COMPACT_ATOMS: atom_id res chain seq x y z
N ASN A 1 1.75 7.02 9.64
CA ASN A 1 0.61 7.84 9.26
C ASN A 1 0.58 8.01 7.74
N PRO A 2 -0.49 7.58 7.04
CA PRO A 2 -0.56 7.65 5.58
C PRO A 2 -0.41 9.09 5.04
N LYS A 3 -0.82 10.09 5.82
CA LYS A 3 -0.65 11.50 5.45
C LYS A 3 0.81 11.87 5.17
N ASN A 4 1.76 11.35 5.98
CA ASN A 4 3.16 11.70 5.81
C ASN A 4 3.72 11.11 4.50
N ALA A 5 3.39 9.86 4.18
CA ALA A 5 3.81 9.24 2.92
C ALA A 5 3.25 10.01 1.71
N ALA A 6 1.97 10.35 1.73
CA ALA A 6 1.33 11.13 0.67
C ALA A 6 1.93 12.54 0.55
N THR A 7 2.21 13.21 1.67
CA THR A 7 2.80 14.56 1.66
C THR A 7 4.20 14.57 1.06
N ILE A 8 5.03 13.56 1.38
CA ILE A 8 6.36 13.40 0.79
C ILE A 8 6.25 13.07 -0.71
N ALA A 9 5.34 12.15 -1.06
CA ALA A 9 5.14 11.70 -2.43
C ALA A 9 4.75 12.84 -3.38
N ASN A 10 3.88 13.75 -2.91
CA ASN A 10 3.31 14.83 -3.72
C ASN A 10 4.04 16.18 -3.60
N GLY A 11 5.26 16.20 -3.08
CA GLY A 11 6.07 17.43 -3.00
C GLY A 11 5.66 18.39 -1.88
N GLY A 12 5.13 17.89 -0.77
CA GLY A 12 4.88 18.68 0.43
C GLY A 12 3.43 19.13 0.63
N ALA A 13 2.51 18.85 -0.28
CA ALA A 13 1.10 19.19 -0.09
C ALA A 13 0.41 18.21 0.86
N ARG A 14 -0.18 18.74 1.93
CA ARG A 14 -0.97 17.94 2.88
C ARG A 14 -2.46 18.13 2.64
N TYR A 15 -3.12 17.03 2.30
CA TYR A 15 -4.55 17.02 2.02
C TYR A 15 -5.38 16.69 3.26
N LYS A 16 -6.59 17.25 3.29
CA LYS A 16 -7.63 16.85 4.21
C LYS A 16 -8.02 15.41 3.95
N VAL A 17 -8.07 14.62 5.01
CA VAL A 17 -8.51 13.22 4.91
C VAL A 17 -10.04 13.16 4.86
N ASN A 18 -10.56 12.59 3.80
CA ASN A 18 -11.97 12.28 3.64
C ASN A 18 -12.13 10.76 3.45
N LEU A 19 -13.04 10.15 4.19
CA LEU A 19 -13.42 8.75 4.00
C LEU A 19 -14.45 8.58 2.89
N ILE A 20 -15.24 9.65 2.63
CA ILE A 20 -16.31 9.63 1.64
C ILE A 20 -15.82 10.38 0.41
N LYS A 21 -15.80 9.71 -0.74
CA LYS A 21 -15.48 10.33 -2.04
C LYS A 21 -16.72 10.97 -2.67
N SER A 22 -17.84 10.26 -2.65
CA SER A 22 -19.10 10.77 -3.23
C SER A 22 -20.31 10.11 -2.59
N VAL A 23 -21.44 10.83 -2.65
CA VAL A 23 -22.76 10.31 -2.34
C VAL A 23 -23.54 10.22 -3.64
N ARG A 24 -24.14 9.07 -3.89
CA ARG A 24 -24.93 8.81 -5.10
C ARG A 24 -26.40 8.53 -4.76
N SER A 25 -27.27 8.93 -5.64
CA SER A 25 -28.69 8.62 -5.57
C SER A 25 -28.90 7.11 -5.73
N SER A 26 -29.73 6.51 -4.89
CA SER A 26 -30.13 5.11 -5.00
C SER A 26 -31.15 4.84 -6.11
N VAL A 27 -31.72 5.90 -6.69
CA VAL A 27 -32.77 5.79 -7.71
C VAL A 27 -32.18 5.71 -9.12
N ASP A 28 -31.22 6.62 -9.42
CA ASP A 28 -30.67 6.76 -10.78
C ASP A 28 -29.14 6.64 -10.84
N GLY A 29 -28.48 6.45 -9.68
CA GLY A 29 -27.01 6.37 -9.58
C GLY A 29 -26.30 7.71 -9.75
N GLY A 30 -27.04 8.81 -9.93
CA GLY A 30 -26.51 10.15 -10.12
C GLY A 30 -25.71 10.64 -8.91
N VAL A 31 -24.67 11.44 -9.14
CA VAL A 31 -23.85 12.02 -8.06
C VAL A 31 -24.63 13.15 -7.39
N VAL A 32 -24.99 12.95 -6.12
CA VAL A 32 -25.67 13.95 -5.27
C VAL A 32 -24.67 14.92 -4.66
N LYS A 33 -23.51 14.39 -4.23
CA LYS A 33 -22.44 15.20 -3.62
C LYS A 33 -21.08 14.55 -3.91
N GLU A 34 -20.10 15.37 -4.24
CA GLU A 34 -18.71 14.98 -4.42
C GLU A 34 -17.83 15.72 -3.43
N PHE A 35 -16.79 15.05 -2.91
CA PHE A 35 -15.81 15.61 -2.00
C PHE A 35 -14.47 15.68 -2.73
N ASN A 36 -14.14 16.88 -3.20
CA ASN A 36 -12.87 17.11 -3.88
C ASN A 36 -11.70 17.16 -2.90
N PRO A 37 -10.49 16.78 -3.34
CA PRO A 37 -9.28 16.95 -2.55
C PRO A 37 -9.07 18.41 -2.16
N GLU A 38 -8.82 18.67 -0.86
CA GLU A 38 -8.57 19.99 -0.29
C GLU A 38 -7.18 20.00 0.34
N VAL A 39 -6.29 20.88 -0.15
CA VAL A 39 -4.98 21.09 0.47
C VAL A 39 -5.19 21.92 1.73
N VAL A 40 -4.84 21.38 2.88
CA VAL A 40 -4.95 22.05 4.19
C VAL A 40 -3.65 22.71 4.63
N GLU A 41 -2.52 22.27 4.06
CA GLU A 41 -1.21 22.81 4.38
C GLU A 41 -0.22 22.46 3.27
N LYS A 42 0.67 23.38 2.97
CA LYS A 42 1.88 23.10 2.21
C LYS A 42 3.07 23.15 3.19
N VAL A 43 3.81 22.05 3.28
CA VAL A 43 5.00 22.02 4.12
C VAL A 43 6.03 22.93 3.51
N ASP A 44 6.52 23.90 4.29
CA ASP A 44 7.60 24.79 3.89
C ASP A 44 8.95 24.05 4.00
N MET A 45 9.29 23.40 2.89
CA MET A 45 10.50 22.57 2.77
C MET A 45 11.02 22.67 1.34
N ASP A 46 12.31 22.87 1.19
CA ASP A 46 12.95 22.92 -0.11
C ASP A 46 12.75 21.61 -0.89
N ASP A 47 12.52 21.73 -2.18
CA ASP A 47 12.34 20.57 -3.08
C ASP A 47 13.54 19.62 -3.02
N GLU A 48 14.76 20.13 -2.81
CA GLU A 48 15.97 19.34 -2.66
C GLU A 48 15.87 18.41 -1.42
N VAL A 49 15.34 18.93 -0.31
CA VAL A 49 15.16 18.16 0.94
C VAL A 49 14.08 17.09 0.75
N ILE A 50 12.95 17.44 0.12
CA ILE A 50 11.89 16.47 -0.18
C ILE A 50 12.43 15.37 -1.09
N ASN A 51 13.18 15.72 -2.12
CA ASN A 51 13.78 14.77 -3.04
C ASN A 51 14.82 13.87 -2.33
N ALA A 52 15.64 14.42 -1.45
CA ALA A 52 16.57 13.63 -0.65
C ALA A 52 15.86 12.58 0.22
N VAL A 53 14.74 12.95 0.85
CA VAL A 53 13.90 12.03 1.63
C VAL A 53 13.29 10.96 0.72
N LYS A 54 12.74 11.34 -0.44
CA LYS A 54 12.20 10.38 -1.42
C LYS A 54 13.27 9.38 -1.87
N GLN A 55 14.47 9.86 -2.21
CA GLN A 55 15.58 8.98 -2.58
C GLN A 55 15.97 8.02 -1.44
N GLY A 56 16.00 8.51 -0.18
CA GLY A 56 16.19 7.65 0.98
C GLY A 56 15.11 6.56 1.10
N MET A 57 13.85 6.91 0.83
CA MET A 57 12.74 5.95 0.82
C MET A 57 12.87 4.93 -0.32
N LYS A 58 13.35 5.34 -1.50
CA LYS A 58 13.63 4.44 -2.61
C LYS A 58 14.73 3.43 -2.25
N ARG A 59 15.81 3.88 -1.66
CA ARG A 59 16.91 3.00 -1.23
C ARG A 59 16.49 1.95 -0.19
N VAL A 60 15.52 2.22 0.67
CA VAL A 60 14.96 1.21 1.60
C VAL A 60 14.34 0.03 0.82
N VAL A 61 13.75 0.30 -0.33
CA VAL A 61 13.10 -0.70 -1.19
C VAL A 61 14.09 -1.37 -2.12
N ASP A 62 15.02 -0.61 -2.70
CA ASP A 62 15.95 -1.16 -3.70
C ASP A 62 17.08 -1.99 -3.06
N GLU A 63 17.65 -1.53 -1.96
CA GLU A 63 18.86 -2.11 -1.36
C GLU A 63 18.81 -2.22 0.19
N GLY A 64 17.70 -1.77 0.79
CA GLY A 64 17.54 -1.74 2.25
C GLY A 64 16.66 -2.86 2.80
N SER A 65 16.00 -2.56 3.93
CA SER A 65 15.23 -3.55 4.69
C SER A 65 14.01 -4.14 3.97
N ALA A 66 13.53 -3.55 2.88
CA ALA A 66 12.41 -4.05 2.09
C ALA A 66 12.84 -4.64 0.73
N SER A 67 14.14 -4.71 0.42
CA SER A 67 14.64 -5.11 -0.89
C SER A 67 14.25 -6.53 -1.31
N GLU A 68 14.21 -7.47 -0.37
CA GLU A 68 13.80 -8.85 -0.65
C GLU A 68 12.31 -8.93 -1.04
N ILE A 69 11.46 -8.09 -0.42
CA ILE A 69 10.02 -8.05 -0.67
C ILE A 69 9.71 -7.53 -2.08
N PHE A 70 10.46 -6.52 -2.51
CA PHE A 70 10.27 -5.86 -3.80
C PHE A 70 11.29 -6.28 -4.86
N ALA A 71 12.02 -7.39 -4.63
CA ALA A 71 12.94 -7.94 -5.61
C ALA A 71 12.22 -8.22 -6.94
N ASN A 72 12.78 -7.71 -8.03
CA ASN A 72 12.20 -7.81 -9.38
C ASN A 72 10.78 -7.22 -9.53
N TYR A 73 10.39 -6.31 -8.64
CA TYR A 73 9.10 -5.65 -8.72
C TYR A 73 9.11 -4.63 -9.87
N GLY A 74 8.22 -4.77 -10.84
CA GLY A 74 8.21 -3.98 -12.09
C GLY A 74 7.85 -2.50 -11.92
N ILE A 75 7.51 -2.06 -10.69
CA ILE A 75 7.14 -0.68 -10.38
C ILE A 75 8.10 -0.16 -9.31
N ALA A 76 8.73 0.99 -9.57
CA ALA A 76 9.58 1.64 -8.59
C ALA A 76 8.75 2.16 -7.40
N VAL A 77 9.19 1.85 -6.19
CA VAL A 77 8.48 2.16 -4.93
C VAL A 77 9.38 2.96 -4.00
N GLY A 78 8.83 3.96 -3.34
CA GLY A 78 9.46 4.60 -2.20
C GLY A 78 8.81 4.12 -0.91
N GLY A 79 9.59 3.62 0.06
CA GLY A 79 9.03 3.07 1.28
C GLY A 79 9.90 3.23 2.53
N LYS A 80 9.31 3.04 3.72
CA LYS A 80 10.03 3.05 4.98
C LYS A 80 9.43 2.04 5.94
N THR A 81 10.26 1.11 6.40
CA THR A 81 9.93 0.17 7.47
C THR A 81 10.00 0.85 8.84
N GLY A 82 9.15 0.43 9.73
CA GLY A 82 9.18 0.80 11.14
C GLY A 82 8.84 -0.39 12.02
N THR A 83 9.35 -0.36 13.25
CA THR A 83 9.00 -1.34 14.28
C THR A 83 8.70 -0.56 15.55
N ALA A 84 7.46 -0.60 16.01
CA ALA A 84 7.02 0.06 17.22
C ALA A 84 7.02 -0.94 18.38
N GLN A 85 7.84 -0.66 19.39
CA GLN A 85 7.89 -1.48 20.60
C GLN A 85 6.61 -1.30 21.42
N VAL A 86 6.05 -2.42 21.87
CA VAL A 86 4.94 -2.46 22.84
C VAL A 86 5.43 -3.11 24.12
N GLY A 87 4.96 -2.64 25.26
CA GLY A 87 5.52 -3.00 26.57
C GLY A 87 5.54 -4.50 26.87
N ASN A 88 4.51 -5.23 26.47
CA ASN A 88 4.41 -6.68 26.63
C ASN A 88 3.99 -7.31 25.29
N GLY A 89 4.79 -8.23 24.78
CA GLY A 89 4.50 -8.97 23.55
C GLY A 89 5.40 -8.60 22.36
N SER A 90 5.02 -9.08 21.20
CA SER A 90 5.75 -8.80 19.95
C SER A 90 5.52 -7.36 19.49
N ASN A 91 6.54 -6.76 18.89
CA ASN A 91 6.47 -5.41 18.36
C ASN A 91 5.44 -5.27 17.23
N ASN A 92 4.88 -4.07 17.08
CA ASN A 92 4.05 -3.75 15.93
C ASN A 92 4.93 -3.47 14.71
N ALA A 93 4.57 -4.08 13.59
CA ALA A 93 5.21 -3.83 12.30
C ALA A 93 4.53 -2.64 11.61
N VAL A 94 5.33 -1.73 11.07
CA VAL A 94 4.84 -0.56 10.35
C VAL A 94 5.56 -0.46 9.01
N PHE A 95 4.82 -0.15 7.97
CA PHE A 95 5.38 0.21 6.67
C PHE A 95 4.57 1.36 6.06
N ILE A 96 5.26 2.36 5.54
CA ILE A 96 4.65 3.42 4.74
C ILE A 96 5.33 3.42 3.38
N ALA A 97 4.54 3.60 2.32
CA ALA A 97 5.08 3.61 0.97
C ALA A 97 4.21 4.40 0.00
N PHE A 98 4.78 4.69 -1.16
CA PHE A 98 4.07 5.26 -2.30
C PHE A 98 4.61 4.66 -3.60
N ALA A 99 3.76 4.60 -4.62
CA ALA A 99 4.08 4.09 -5.93
C ALA A 99 3.22 4.75 -7.04
N PRO A 100 3.70 4.83 -8.31
CA PRO A 100 5.09 4.68 -8.70
C PRO A 100 5.99 5.78 -8.08
N PHE A 101 7.30 5.56 -8.04
CA PHE A 101 8.22 6.50 -7.38
C PHE A 101 8.28 7.86 -8.07
N ASP A 102 8.34 7.87 -9.40
CA ASP A 102 8.50 9.10 -10.18
C ASP A 102 7.19 9.88 -10.34
N ASP A 103 6.05 9.18 -10.47
CA ASP A 103 4.71 9.77 -10.57
C ASP A 103 3.76 9.08 -9.58
N PRO A 104 3.76 9.45 -8.30
CA PRO A 104 3.01 8.76 -7.26
C PRO A 104 1.49 8.83 -7.45
N GLN A 105 0.86 7.68 -7.59
CA GLN A 105 -0.59 7.52 -7.75
C GLN A 105 -1.27 7.01 -6.49
N ILE A 106 -0.54 6.27 -5.66
CA ILE A 106 -1.05 5.71 -4.41
C ILE A 106 -0.02 5.82 -3.29
N ALA A 107 -0.48 6.14 -2.11
CA ALA A 107 0.31 6.07 -0.88
C ALA A 107 -0.39 5.14 0.12
N VAL A 108 0.37 4.25 0.74
CA VAL A 108 -0.13 3.26 1.70
C VAL A 108 0.55 3.42 3.06
N SER A 109 -0.16 3.05 4.10
CA SER A 109 0.38 2.89 5.44
C SER A 109 -0.21 1.64 6.05
N VAL A 110 0.64 0.69 6.38
CA VAL A 110 0.28 -0.59 6.99
C VAL A 110 0.79 -0.63 8.41
N VAL A 111 -0.06 -1.03 9.33
CA VAL A 111 0.28 -1.31 10.73
C VAL A 111 -0.25 -2.69 11.06
N LEU A 112 0.63 -3.59 11.46
CA LEU A 112 0.28 -4.93 11.92
C LEU A 112 0.57 -5.00 13.41
N GLU A 113 -0.47 -5.13 14.22
CA GLU A 113 -0.31 -5.40 15.66
C GLU A 113 0.41 -6.73 15.84
N HIS A 114 1.40 -6.75 16.72
CA HIS A 114 2.24 -7.93 16.94
C HIS A 114 2.92 -8.49 15.68
N GLY A 115 3.05 -7.66 14.65
CA GLY A 115 3.61 -8.03 13.35
C GLY A 115 5.13 -8.27 13.32
N VAL A 116 5.81 -8.15 14.45
CA VAL A 116 7.22 -8.45 14.72
C VAL A 116 8.19 -7.51 14.00
N ARG A 117 8.17 -7.46 12.66
CA ARG A 117 9.11 -6.67 11.83
C ARG A 117 8.38 -5.87 10.76
N GLY A 118 8.88 -4.69 10.46
CA GLY A 118 8.33 -3.81 9.43
C GLY A 118 8.27 -4.46 8.02
N THR A 119 9.11 -5.45 7.74
CA THR A 119 9.08 -6.23 6.50
C THR A 119 7.78 -7.01 6.31
N ASN A 120 7.15 -7.48 7.38
CA ASN A 120 5.84 -8.15 7.30
C ASN A 120 4.75 -7.17 6.85
N ALA A 121 4.83 -5.91 7.31
CA ALA A 121 3.93 -4.85 6.83
C ALA A 121 4.24 -4.43 5.39
N ALA A 122 5.50 -4.55 4.94
CA ALA A 122 5.89 -4.28 3.57
C ALA A 122 5.29 -5.28 2.58
N GLN A 123 5.18 -6.55 2.97
CA GLN A 123 4.50 -7.57 2.14
C GLN A 123 3.05 -7.20 1.87
N VAL A 124 2.30 -6.82 2.92
CA VAL A 124 0.90 -6.37 2.77
C VAL A 124 0.79 -5.14 1.88
N ALA A 125 1.74 -4.20 1.99
CA ALA A 125 1.77 -3.02 1.12
C ALA A 125 2.01 -3.40 -0.35
N LYS A 126 2.87 -4.39 -0.61
CA LYS A 126 3.10 -4.93 -1.95
C LYS A 126 1.82 -5.52 -2.53
N ASP A 127 1.10 -6.34 -1.77
CA ASP A 127 -0.17 -6.95 -2.21
C ASP A 127 -1.23 -5.87 -2.54
N ILE A 128 -1.26 -4.77 -1.78
CA ILE A 128 -2.12 -3.61 -2.08
C ILE A 128 -1.71 -2.96 -3.41
N PHE A 129 -0.43 -2.79 -3.68
CA PHE A 129 0.05 -2.25 -4.95
C PHE A 129 -0.25 -3.19 -6.12
N ASP A 130 -0.03 -4.51 -5.95
CA ASP A 130 -0.34 -5.52 -6.94
C ASP A 130 -1.81 -5.42 -7.36
N LYS A 131 -2.70 -5.29 -6.38
CA LYS A 131 -4.14 -5.11 -6.64
C LYS A 131 -4.47 -3.78 -7.30
N TYR A 132 -3.85 -2.69 -6.86
CA TYR A 132 -4.11 -1.34 -7.39
C TYR A 132 -3.66 -1.22 -8.85
N PHE A 133 -2.49 -1.78 -9.19
CA PHE A 133 -1.92 -1.74 -10.52
C PHE A 133 -2.35 -2.92 -11.42
N ASN A 134 -3.24 -3.80 -10.93
CA ASN A 134 -3.73 -5.00 -11.61
C ASN A 134 -2.61 -5.96 -12.04
N LEU A 135 -1.57 -6.12 -11.22
CA LEU A 135 -0.46 -7.02 -11.49
C LEU A 135 -0.83 -8.48 -11.23
N ASP A 136 -1.83 -8.76 -10.40
CA ASP A 136 -2.34 -10.11 -10.10
C ASP A 136 -2.99 -10.79 -11.31
N SER A 137 -3.30 -10.04 -12.38
CA SER A 137 -4.02 -10.55 -13.54
C SER A 137 -3.16 -11.39 -14.50
N ALA A 138 -1.85 -11.52 -14.24
CA ALA A 138 -0.92 -12.23 -15.11
C ALA A 138 -0.79 -13.73 -14.80
N ASP A 139 -1.39 -14.25 -13.71
CA ASP A 139 -1.17 -15.64 -13.26
C ASP A 139 -2.45 -16.41 -12.88
N THR A 140 -3.61 -16.06 -13.44
CA THR A 140 -4.83 -16.86 -13.25
C THR A 140 -5.24 -17.62 -14.52
N THR A 141 -4.32 -18.45 -15.05
CA THR A 141 -4.65 -19.62 -15.86
C THR A 141 -4.36 -20.90 -15.06
N ALA A 142 -4.86 -20.97 -13.84
CA ALA A 142 -5.09 -22.24 -13.17
C ALA A 142 -6.56 -22.59 -13.38
N GLU A 143 -6.83 -23.50 -14.31
CA GLU A 143 -8.15 -24.14 -14.48
C GLU A 143 -8.64 -24.66 -13.12
N PRO A 144 -9.95 -24.55 -12.81
CA PRO A 144 -10.51 -25.20 -11.64
C PRO A 144 -10.36 -26.71 -11.82
N THR A 145 -9.56 -27.32 -10.99
CA THR A 145 -9.48 -28.79 -10.88
C THR A 145 -10.88 -29.25 -10.49
N THR A 146 -11.59 -29.82 -11.44
CA THR A 146 -12.84 -30.55 -11.22
C THR A 146 -12.57 -31.64 -10.21
N ALA A 147 -13.22 -31.56 -9.07
CA ALA A 147 -13.29 -32.63 -8.10
C ALA A 147 -13.94 -33.81 -8.80
N THR A 148 -13.14 -34.81 -9.19
CA THR A 148 -13.61 -36.06 -9.71
C THR A 148 -14.15 -36.88 -8.56
N ASP A 149 -15.42 -37.24 -8.66
CA ASP A 149 -16.19 -38.22 -7.94
C ASP A 149 -15.37 -39.25 -7.18
N VAL A 150 -15.57 -39.30 -5.87
CA VAL A 150 -15.36 -40.53 -5.10
C VAL A 150 -16.70 -41.24 -5.03
N GLN A 151 -17.00 -41.96 -6.09
CA GLN A 151 -18.09 -42.91 -6.08
C GLN A 151 -17.67 -44.23 -5.40
N GLY A 152 -18.35 -44.54 -4.35
CA GLY A 152 -18.91 -45.80 -3.97
C GLY A 152 -18.05 -47.06 -4.02
N GLY A 153 -17.81 -47.64 -2.90
CA GLY A 153 -17.38 -49.00 -2.68
C GLY A 153 -17.89 -49.51 -1.36
N LEU A 154 -19.22 -49.72 -1.27
CA LEU A 154 -19.82 -50.65 -0.33
C LEU A 154 -19.58 -52.04 -0.88
N LEU A 155 -19.08 -53.00 -0.07
CA LEU A 155 -19.47 -54.39 0.01
C LEU A 155 -18.39 -55.26 0.64
N ARG A 156 -18.66 -55.78 1.73
CA ARG A 156 -18.87 -57.03 2.42
C ARG A 156 -17.92 -57.22 3.58
#